data_587d697b26a40adae9ce8caaaf02ad5f
#
_entry.id   587d697b26a40adae9ce8caaaf02ad5f
#
_cell.length_a   1.000
_cell.length_b   1.000
_cell.length_c   1.000
_cell.angle_alpha   90.00
_cell.angle_beta   90.00
_cell.angle_gamma   90.00
#
_symmetry.space_group_name_H-M   'P 1'
#
loop_
_entity.id
_entity.type
_entity.pdbx_description
1 polymer ?
#
loop_
_entity_poly.entity_id
_entity_poly.type
_entity_poly.pdbx_seq_one_letter_code
_entity_poly.pdbx_strand_id
1 'polypeptide(L)'
;TMAERKTAMLEQGDLFIALPGGLGTLEEISEAIAAARVGKLDKPCVFFNLNGYYDAMKMMLDTMVTHDFLEAETAAKFLFTDDFSEIEAFVQSYEPPQLRRYR
;
A
#
# COMPACT_ATOMS: atom_id res chain seq x y z
N THR A 1 19.77 -6.42 -10.41
CA THR A 1 19.94 -7.05 -9.12
C THR A 1 18.69 -6.89 -8.28
N MET A 2 18.61 -7.63 -7.22
CA MET A 2 17.50 -7.51 -6.28
C MET A 2 17.39 -6.10 -5.71
N ALA A 3 18.52 -5.50 -5.37
CA ALA A 3 18.54 -4.14 -4.84
C ALA A 3 17.98 -3.12 -5.84
N GLU A 4 18.30 -3.29 -7.11
CA GLU A 4 17.79 -2.41 -8.15
C GLU A 4 16.28 -2.52 -8.28
N ARG A 5 15.75 -3.73 -8.21
CA ARG A 5 14.32 -3.92 -8.30
C ARG A 5 13.58 -3.29 -7.13
N LYS A 6 14.22 -3.26 -5.96
CA LYS A 6 13.59 -2.67 -4.79
C LYS A 6 13.49 -1.16 -4.84
N THR A 7 14.19 -0.52 -5.78
CA THR A 7 14.09 0.94 -5.91
C THR A 7 12.72 1.40 -6.38
N ALA A 8 11.87 0.48 -6.85
CA ALA A 8 10.51 0.86 -7.23
C ALA A 8 9.61 1.11 -6.01
N MET A 9 10.09 0.81 -4.82
CA MET A 9 9.37 1.11 -3.59
C MET A 9 10.25 1.97 -2.70
N LEU A 10 9.80 3.19 -2.42
CA LEU A 10 10.57 4.18 -1.68
C LEU A 10 9.99 4.37 -0.28
N GLU A 11 10.88 4.44 0.69
CA GLU A 11 10.51 4.82 2.05
C GLU A 11 11.02 6.25 2.28
N GLN A 12 10.12 7.15 2.54
CA GLN A 12 10.41 8.56 2.75
C GLN A 12 9.96 8.95 4.15
N GLY A 13 10.81 8.67 5.16
CA GLY A 13 10.44 8.99 6.54
C GLY A 13 9.13 8.34 6.94
N ASP A 14 8.04 9.07 6.76
CA ASP A 14 6.71 8.65 7.20
C ASP A 14 5.85 8.07 6.09
N LEU A 15 6.43 7.64 4.98
CA LEU A 15 5.67 7.27 3.81
C LEU A 15 6.38 6.20 2.99
N PHE A 16 5.61 5.21 2.52
CA PHE A 16 6.04 4.29 1.48
C PHE A 16 5.33 4.64 0.19
N ILE A 17 6.07 4.71 -0.91
CA ILE A 17 5.49 4.92 -2.24
C ILE A 17 5.92 3.77 -3.14
N ALA A 18 4.94 3.08 -3.70
CA ALA A 18 5.19 2.03 -4.67
C ALA A 18 5.11 2.63 -6.07
N LEU A 19 6.23 2.69 -6.75
CA LEU A 19 6.28 3.16 -8.14
C LEU A 19 5.95 2.00 -9.07
N PRO A 20 5.57 2.28 -10.32
CA PRO A 20 5.38 1.20 -11.29
C PRO A 20 6.62 0.33 -11.35
N GLY A 21 6.43 -0.98 -11.28
CA GLY A 21 7.54 -1.92 -11.26
C GLY A 21 7.06 -3.33 -11.55
N GLY A 22 7.94 -4.28 -11.38
CA GLY A 22 7.68 -5.67 -11.69
C GLY A 22 7.48 -6.54 -10.46
N LEU A 23 7.95 -7.78 -10.56
CA LEU A 23 7.72 -8.78 -9.50
C LEU A 23 8.40 -8.43 -8.19
N GLY A 24 9.57 -7.77 -8.22
CA GLY A 24 10.24 -7.35 -7.01
C GLY A 24 9.42 -6.32 -6.24
N THR A 25 8.81 -5.39 -6.98
CA THR A 25 7.92 -4.40 -6.38
C THR A 25 6.68 -5.07 -5.81
N LEU A 26 6.12 -6.03 -6.54
CA LEU A 26 4.96 -6.77 -6.06
C LEU A 26 5.27 -7.51 -4.76
N GLU A 27 6.46 -8.10 -4.67
CA GLU A 27 6.89 -8.78 -3.46
C GLU A 27 6.91 -7.82 -2.28
N GLU A 28 7.48 -6.63 -2.46
CA GLU A 28 7.52 -5.64 -1.38
C GLU A 28 6.15 -5.10 -1.02
N ILE A 29 5.28 -4.91 -2.02
CA ILE A 29 3.90 -4.51 -1.78
C ILE A 29 3.19 -5.55 -0.93
N SER A 30 3.38 -6.82 -1.26
CA SER A 30 2.76 -7.91 -0.50
C SER A 30 3.23 -7.92 0.94
N GLU A 31 4.52 -7.67 1.17
CA GLU A 31 5.06 -7.56 2.53
C GLU A 31 4.44 -6.38 3.29
N ALA A 32 4.29 -5.25 2.62
CA ALA A 32 3.70 -4.06 3.24
C ALA A 32 2.25 -4.31 3.64
N ILE A 33 1.47 -4.94 2.75
CA ILE A 33 0.08 -5.25 3.04
C ILE A 33 -0.02 -6.22 4.22
N ALA A 34 0.82 -7.26 4.21
CA ALA A 34 0.84 -8.22 5.30
C ALA A 34 1.22 -7.56 6.62
N ALA A 35 2.19 -6.65 6.61
CA ALA A 35 2.59 -5.93 7.81
C ALA A 35 1.46 -5.05 8.33
N ALA A 36 0.72 -4.41 7.43
CA ALA A 36 -0.41 -3.56 7.81
C ALA A 36 -1.50 -4.38 8.49
N ARG A 37 -1.75 -5.58 7.99
CA ARG A 37 -2.80 -6.44 8.56
C ARG A 37 -2.54 -6.80 10.01
N VAL A 38 -1.29 -6.94 10.38
CA VAL A 38 -0.92 -7.31 11.76
C VAL A 38 -0.46 -6.12 12.59
N GLY A 39 -0.71 -4.90 12.09
CA GLY A 39 -0.40 -3.69 12.84
C GLY A 39 1.09 -3.36 12.93
N LYS A 40 1.91 -3.94 12.07
CA LYS A 40 3.35 -3.69 12.06
C LYS A 40 3.78 -2.60 11.09
N LEU A 41 2.87 -2.16 10.25
CA LEU A 41 3.12 -1.04 9.34
C LEU A 41 2.30 0.14 9.83
N ASP A 42 2.96 1.15 10.33
CA ASP A 42 2.31 2.36 10.84
C ASP A 42 2.46 3.55 9.91
N LYS A 43 2.97 3.33 8.72
CA LYS A 43 3.17 4.38 7.73
C LYS A 43 2.13 4.27 6.63
N PRO A 44 1.70 5.42 6.07
CA PRO A 44 0.85 5.37 4.89
C PRO A 44 1.59 4.73 3.72
N CYS A 45 0.87 3.98 2.92
CA CYS A 45 1.41 3.35 1.73
C CYS A 45 0.63 3.84 0.53
N VAL A 46 1.33 4.40 -0.44
CA VAL A 46 0.74 4.95 -1.65
C VAL A 46 1.22 4.14 -2.84
N PHE A 47 0.26 3.76 -3.69
CA PHE A 47 0.56 3.18 -4.98
C PHE A 47 0.52 4.31 -5.99
N PHE A 48 1.68 4.69 -6.51
CA PHE A 48 1.74 5.78 -7.48
C PHE A 48 1.18 5.28 -8.81
N ASN A 49 -0.07 5.61 -9.04
CA ASN A 49 -0.87 5.01 -10.11
C ASN A 49 -0.70 5.73 -11.44
N LEU A 50 0.53 5.84 -11.90
CA LEU A 50 0.84 6.50 -13.15
C LEU A 50 0.16 5.78 -14.31
N ASN A 51 -0.66 6.52 -15.06
CA ASN A 51 -1.37 5.99 -16.24
C ASN A 51 -2.19 4.72 -15.93
N GLY A 52 -2.69 4.61 -14.70
CA GLY A 52 -3.51 3.47 -14.33
C GLY A 52 -2.75 2.17 -14.13
N TYR A 53 -1.44 2.27 -13.93
CA TYR A 53 -0.60 1.07 -13.81
C TYR A 53 -1.08 0.12 -12.72
N TYR A 54 -1.57 0.68 -11.60
CA TYR A 54 -2.01 -0.12 -10.46
C TYR A 54 -3.51 -0.36 -10.38
N ASP A 55 -4.24 -0.05 -11.47
CA ASP A 55 -5.68 -0.29 -11.47
C ASP A 55 -6.03 -1.75 -11.21
N ALA A 56 -5.27 -2.66 -11.83
CA ALA A 56 -5.50 -4.10 -11.63
C ALA A 56 -5.19 -4.53 -10.20
N MET A 57 -4.19 -3.92 -9.58
CA MET A 57 -3.85 -4.21 -8.19
C MET A 57 -4.98 -3.78 -7.26
N LYS A 58 -5.52 -2.59 -7.49
CA LYS A 58 -6.64 -2.11 -6.69
C LYS A 58 -7.84 -3.03 -6.84
N MET A 59 -8.11 -3.46 -8.07
CA MET A 59 -9.20 -4.39 -8.33
C MET A 59 -8.97 -5.71 -7.58
N MET A 60 -7.74 -6.19 -7.55
CA MET A 60 -7.41 -7.42 -6.82
C MET A 60 -7.66 -7.25 -5.32
N LEU A 61 -7.24 -6.13 -4.74
CA LEU A 61 -7.49 -5.87 -3.32
C LEU A 61 -9.00 -5.78 -3.04
N ASP A 62 -9.75 -5.11 -3.91
CA ASP A 62 -11.19 -5.01 -3.76
C ASP A 62 -11.85 -6.39 -3.83
N THR A 63 -11.34 -7.25 -4.70
CA THR A 63 -11.83 -8.63 -4.82
C THR A 63 -11.55 -9.41 -3.52
N MET A 64 -10.37 -9.23 -2.96
CA MET A 64 -10.04 -9.86 -1.68
C MET A 64 -11.01 -9.43 -0.58
N VAL A 65 -11.37 -8.15 -0.56
CA VAL A 65 -12.34 -7.65 0.42
C VAL A 65 -13.69 -8.29 0.20
N THR A 66 -14.14 -8.37 -1.05
CA THR A 66 -15.44 -8.96 -1.39
C THR A 66 -15.53 -10.42 -0.93
N HIS A 67 -14.43 -11.14 -1.01
CA HIS A 67 -14.39 -12.56 -0.63
C HIS A 67 -13.92 -12.79 0.81
N ASP A 68 -13.85 -11.74 1.62
CA ASP A 68 -13.47 -11.81 3.03
C ASP A 68 -12.04 -12.30 3.28
N PHE A 69 -11.16 -12.13 2.28
CA PHE A 69 -9.74 -12.44 2.45
C PHE A 69 -8.93 -11.24 2.90
N LEU A 70 -9.50 -10.05 2.86
CA LEU A 70 -8.85 -8.83 3.32
C LEU A 70 -9.91 -7.95 3.94
N GLU A 71 -9.57 -7.31 5.04
CA GLU A 71 -10.50 -6.42 5.71
C GLU A 71 -10.61 -5.09 4.95
N ALA A 72 -11.84 -4.61 4.79
CA ALA A 72 -12.09 -3.35 4.10
C ALA A 72 -11.34 -2.19 4.77
N GLU A 73 -11.26 -2.22 6.09
CA GLU A 73 -10.55 -1.21 6.86
C GLU A 73 -9.06 -1.19 6.52
N THR A 74 -8.45 -2.36 6.38
CA THR A 74 -7.04 -2.46 5.99
C THR A 74 -6.86 -1.99 4.55
N ALA A 75 -7.72 -2.41 3.64
CA ALA A 75 -7.63 -2.01 2.23
C ALA A 75 -7.73 -0.49 2.08
N ALA A 76 -8.55 0.16 2.92
CA ALA A 76 -8.73 1.61 2.85
C ALA A 76 -7.49 2.40 3.28
N LYS A 77 -6.50 1.73 3.87
CA LYS A 77 -5.25 2.39 4.29
C LYS A 77 -4.23 2.50 3.16
N PHE A 78 -4.57 2.02 1.97
CA PHE A 78 -3.70 2.11 0.80
C PHE A 78 -4.32 3.07 -0.21
N LEU A 79 -3.55 4.08 -0.61
CA LEU A 79 -4.01 5.08 -1.55
C LEU A 79 -3.45 4.79 -2.93
N PHE A 80 -4.30 4.86 -3.95
CA PHE A 80 -3.91 4.71 -5.35
C PHE A 80 -4.15 6.03 -6.03
N THR A 81 -3.07 6.73 -6.39
CA THR A 81 -3.20 8.04 -7.03
C THR A 81 -1.88 8.45 -7.69
N ASP A 82 -1.97 9.36 -8.64
CA ASP A 82 -0.80 10.03 -9.21
C ASP A 82 -0.79 11.52 -8.90
N ASP A 83 -1.66 11.97 -8.01
CA ASP A 83 -1.79 13.37 -7.62
C ASP A 83 -1.01 13.63 -6.33
N PHE A 84 0.05 14.42 -6.43
CA PHE A 84 0.89 14.72 -5.28
C PHE A 84 0.16 15.47 -4.18
N SER A 85 -0.81 16.30 -4.53
CA SER A 85 -1.61 17.01 -3.53
C SER A 85 -2.43 16.01 -2.71
N GLU A 86 -2.98 15.00 -3.37
CA GLU A 86 -3.74 13.96 -2.69
C GLU A 86 -2.86 13.12 -1.78
N ILE A 87 -1.64 12.82 -2.22
CA ILE A 87 -0.68 12.09 -1.40
C ILE A 87 -0.36 12.88 -0.13
N GLU A 88 -0.11 14.17 -0.29
CA GLU A 88 0.23 15.02 0.85
C GLU A 88 -0.91 15.06 1.87
N ALA A 89 -2.14 15.24 1.40
CA ALA A 89 -3.29 15.26 2.28
C ALA A 89 -3.47 13.92 3.00
N PHE A 90 -3.26 12.83 2.27
CA PHE A 90 -3.37 11.48 2.82
C PHE A 90 -2.35 11.25 3.94
N VAL A 91 -1.11 11.66 3.71
CA VAL A 91 -0.06 11.51 4.72
C VAL A 91 -0.38 12.30 5.97
N GLN A 92 -0.86 13.53 5.80
CA GLN A 92 -1.16 14.40 6.93
C GLN A 92 -2.31 13.91 7.78
N SER A 93 -3.28 13.22 7.17
CA SER A 93 -4.46 12.75 7.88
C SER A 93 -4.40 11.25 8.22
N TYR A 94 -3.30 10.61 7.92
CA TYR A 94 -3.20 9.16 8.07
C TYR A 94 -3.28 8.71 9.52
N GLU A 95 -4.09 7.70 9.76
CA GLU A 95 -4.13 7.02 11.04
C GLU A 95 -3.82 5.55 10.79
N PRO A 96 -2.84 4.97 11.51
CA PRO A 96 -2.50 3.57 11.32
C PRO A 96 -3.71 2.67 11.57
N PRO A 97 -3.78 1.51 10.88
CA PRO A 97 -4.85 0.56 11.14
C PRO A 97 -4.88 0.15 12.60
N GLN A 98 -6.07 -0.03 13.14
CA GLN A 98 -6.20 -0.49 14.50
C GLN A 98 -5.63 -1.90 14.60
N LEU A 99 -4.79 -2.10 15.60
CA LEU A 99 -4.25 -3.42 15.85
C LEU A 99 -5.37 -4.34 16.31
N ARG A 100 -5.57 -5.42 15.57
CA ARG A 100 -6.57 -6.40 15.96
C ARG A 100 -6.14 -7.11 17.22
N ARG A 101 -7.05 -7.12 18.19
CA ARG A 101 -6.77 -7.77 19.46
C ARG A 101 -7.41 -9.15 19.42
N TYR A 102 -6.64 -10.12 19.04
CA TYR A 102 -7.09 -11.50 19.11
C TYR A 102 -6.86 -11.99 20.52
N ARG A 103 -7.92 -12.33 21.15
CA ARG A 103 -7.88 -12.76 22.55
C ARG A 103 -7.99 -14.26 22.65
#